data_a04a4927a001f0b7afb6e488d64863bf
#
_entry.id   a04a4927a001f0b7afb6e488d64863bf
#
_cell.length_a   1.000
_cell.length_b   1.000
_cell.length_c   1.000
_cell.angle_alpha   90.00
_cell.angle_beta   90.00
_cell.angle_gamma   90.00
#
_symmetry.space_group_name_H-M   'P 1'
#
loop_
_entity.id
_entity.type
_entity.pdbx_description
1 polymer ?
#
loop_
_entity_poly.entity_id
_entity_poly.type
_entity_poly.pdbx_seq_one_letter_code
_entity_poly.pdbx_strand_id
1 'polypeptide(L)'
;MEFKGLCLGCMNNKGDAMQCPKCGYVEGTPQVLPYLEPGTLLKEKYIVGKHISANGEGVTYIGFDVTTNKKVTVREYLPKTLCSRVKDDDSIIIASGNKLVYQDYLQDFMEIGRALAKLSGLPSVVPVIDMFEANKTAYIVYEFVDGKPLDEIIKRARRFTWEEARPLFLPLISTVNSAHAIGLVHFGISPETIIMTRSGTLKLQGFGSPDAHLAETELTPEFYEGFSAIEQYSLEGKKGKWTDVYAMCAVIFYALTGKRPPDAVSRSYEPRLNMPSDVAQNIPTHVVTALAGGLQVNIETRTHSMEELKNQFTNPVPRRPEPKPVPTSAPASNSGYGDRYVDEPPYQDSGARTPAHAASAQMNRSAARDYEPDDDEPQISPYKYGIISGLVGFVVLGVIALICLNLIVIPMMNKKQAEEDNTSSAYVESDVESTGSEPTVLYRVPNLVNKKWSSVDGNEKYSNFYIRLKEEVYDENYEEGRIISQTVEAGSTVPQNTPIGVVVSKGSKMRTVPDIIGKTVSEASKELESAGLALGDQAEEYSDDVESGKIIRLNGIEPGQKIQAGSMINVVVSLGPED
;
A
#
# COMPACT_ATOMS: atom_id res chain seq x y z
N MET A 1 38.29 16.42 13.95
CA MET A 1 38.28 16.12 15.41
C MET A 1 38.23 14.62 15.56
N GLU A 2 39.23 14.03 16.21
CA GLU A 2 39.17 12.60 16.58
C GLU A 2 38.21 12.47 17.78
N PHE A 3 37.08 11.82 17.61
CA PHE A 3 36.13 11.52 18.69
C PHE A 3 36.61 10.26 19.44
N LYS A 4 37.81 10.37 20.08
CA LYS A 4 38.43 9.26 20.80
C LYS A 4 37.47 8.68 21.83
N GLY A 5 37.26 7.37 21.74
CA GLY A 5 36.43 6.62 22.68
C GLY A 5 34.95 6.53 22.36
N LEU A 6 34.38 7.24 21.36
CA LEU A 6 32.98 7.11 20.96
C LEU A 6 32.82 5.92 20.00
N CYS A 7 31.85 5.06 20.28
CA CYS A 7 31.50 3.97 19.36
C CYS A 7 30.54 4.45 18.28
N LEU A 8 30.94 4.44 17.02
CA LEU A 8 30.12 4.85 15.89
C LEU A 8 28.95 3.87 15.58
N GLY A 9 28.95 2.69 16.20
CA GLY A 9 27.85 1.72 16.08
C GLY A 9 26.68 1.95 17.06
N CYS A 10 26.91 2.55 18.24
CA CYS A 10 25.88 2.71 19.27
C CYS A 10 25.99 4.00 20.08
N MET A 11 26.88 4.89 19.72
CA MET A 11 27.13 6.18 20.40
C MET A 11 27.30 6.05 21.91
N ASN A 12 27.91 4.95 22.37
CA ASN A 12 28.36 4.81 23.76
C ASN A 12 29.89 4.96 23.82
N ASN A 13 30.40 5.33 24.98
CA ASN A 13 31.82 5.30 25.21
C ASN A 13 32.32 3.85 25.18
N LYS A 14 33.33 3.54 24.32
CA LYS A 14 34.01 2.26 24.16
C LYS A 14 35.44 2.27 24.66
N GLY A 15 35.95 3.45 25.09
CA GLY A 15 37.37 3.67 25.37
C GLY A 15 38.25 3.41 24.14
N ASP A 16 39.41 2.86 24.33
CA ASP A 16 40.37 2.55 23.27
C ASP A 16 40.14 1.18 22.59
N ALA A 17 39.01 0.50 22.90
CA ALA A 17 38.72 -0.81 22.34
C ALA A 17 38.39 -0.71 20.84
N MET A 18 39.05 -1.53 19.99
CA MET A 18 38.73 -1.64 18.55
C MET A 18 37.35 -2.18 18.30
N GLN A 19 36.86 -3.10 19.12
CA GLN A 19 35.51 -3.62 19.08
C GLN A 19 34.71 -3.12 20.29
N CYS A 20 33.54 -2.56 20.05
CA CYS A 20 32.70 -2.04 21.12
C CYS A 20 32.16 -3.17 22.02
N PRO A 21 32.39 -3.14 23.35
CA PRO A 21 31.93 -4.18 24.26
C PRO A 21 30.42 -4.17 24.45
N LYS A 22 29.71 -3.08 24.06
CA LYS A 22 28.25 -2.95 24.20
C LYS A 22 27.47 -3.44 23.00
N CYS A 23 27.97 -3.20 21.77
CA CYS A 23 27.20 -3.51 20.54
C CYS A 23 27.98 -4.34 19.52
N GLY A 24 29.24 -4.69 19.79
CA GLY A 24 30.07 -5.49 18.90
C GLY A 24 30.59 -4.76 17.64
N TYR A 25 30.29 -3.47 17.47
CA TYR A 25 30.76 -2.69 16.31
C TYR A 25 32.29 -2.61 16.30
N VAL A 26 32.90 -2.93 15.16
CA VAL A 26 34.33 -2.84 14.93
C VAL A 26 34.65 -1.49 14.30
N GLU A 27 35.62 -0.77 14.87
CA GLU A 27 36.11 0.51 14.35
C GLU A 27 36.63 0.36 12.93
N GLY A 28 36.36 1.33 12.06
CA GLY A 28 36.73 1.28 10.65
C GLY A 28 35.85 0.37 9.78
N THR A 29 34.77 -0.20 10.32
CA THR A 29 33.80 -0.93 9.48
C THR A 29 33.18 0.04 8.47
N PRO A 30 33.38 -0.15 7.15
CA PRO A 30 32.84 0.75 6.14
C PRO A 30 31.32 0.60 6.03
N GLN A 31 30.66 1.66 5.64
CA GLN A 31 29.24 1.65 5.31
C GLN A 31 29.05 1.46 3.79
N VAL A 32 28.00 0.77 3.41
CA VAL A 32 27.68 0.53 1.99
C VAL A 32 27.11 1.80 1.38
N LEU A 33 27.60 2.20 0.21
CA LEU A 33 27.02 3.30 -0.59
C LEU A 33 25.53 3.06 -0.87
N PRO A 34 24.70 4.09 -0.90
CA PRO A 34 25.04 5.52 -0.88
C PRO A 34 24.98 6.17 0.52
N TYR A 35 25.13 5.42 1.60
CA TYR A 35 25.03 5.93 2.96
C TYR A 35 26.26 6.74 3.35
N LEU A 36 26.09 7.73 4.24
CA LEU A 36 27.19 8.50 4.81
C LEU A 36 28.15 7.60 5.60
N GLU A 37 29.45 7.86 5.50
CA GLU A 37 30.46 7.13 6.28
C GLU A 37 30.31 7.41 7.78
N PRO A 38 30.47 6.38 8.64
CA PRO A 38 30.44 6.60 10.09
C PRO A 38 31.57 7.53 10.52
N GLY A 39 31.24 8.57 11.27
CA GLY A 39 32.15 9.63 11.68
C GLY A 39 31.98 10.93 10.91
N THR A 40 31.16 10.95 9.83
CA THR A 40 30.78 12.19 9.15
C THR A 40 30.18 13.18 10.14
N LEU A 41 30.65 14.43 10.09
CA LEU A 41 30.18 15.51 10.95
C LEU A 41 29.26 16.44 10.18
N LEU A 42 27.98 16.42 10.51
CA LEU A 42 26.98 17.30 9.93
C LEU A 42 26.83 18.58 10.76
N LYS A 43 26.76 19.74 10.09
CA LYS A 43 26.52 21.06 10.70
C LYS A 43 27.48 21.35 11.88
N GLU A 44 28.68 20.82 11.83
CA GLU A 44 29.69 20.88 12.91
C GLU A 44 29.15 20.44 14.29
N LYS A 45 28.03 19.75 14.32
CA LYS A 45 27.27 19.43 15.53
C LYS A 45 26.92 17.96 15.68
N TYR A 46 26.57 17.26 14.59
CA TYR A 46 26.06 15.91 14.66
C TYR A 46 27.02 14.92 14.03
N ILE A 47 27.55 14.01 14.84
CA ILE A 47 28.35 12.88 14.36
C ILE A 47 27.38 11.80 13.87
N VAL A 48 27.53 11.38 12.62
CA VAL A 48 26.78 10.27 12.02
C VAL A 48 27.49 8.96 12.38
N GLY A 49 26.72 7.97 12.82
CA GLY A 49 27.20 6.60 13.02
C GLY A 49 26.68 5.65 11.96
N LYS A 50 26.62 4.37 12.29
CA LYS A 50 26.07 3.38 11.37
C LYS A 50 24.59 3.66 11.06
N HIS A 51 24.14 3.27 9.86
CA HIS A 51 22.73 3.27 9.54
C HIS A 51 21.95 2.26 10.41
N ILE A 52 20.73 2.61 10.79
CA ILE A 52 19.82 1.79 11.58
C ILE A 52 18.77 1.14 10.69
N SER A 53 18.18 1.94 9.80
CA SER A 53 17.12 1.53 8.86
C SER A 53 17.15 2.40 7.61
N ALA A 54 16.53 1.92 6.54
CA ALA A 54 16.31 2.68 5.32
C ALA A 54 15.02 2.22 4.67
N ASN A 55 14.34 3.15 3.98
CA ASN A 55 13.17 2.86 3.13
C ASN A 55 13.29 3.61 1.79
N GLY A 56 12.22 3.66 1.00
CA GLY A 56 12.20 4.33 -0.30
C GLY A 56 12.49 5.82 -0.26
N GLU A 57 12.16 6.51 0.85
CA GLU A 57 12.39 7.94 1.03
C GLU A 57 13.79 8.27 1.51
N GLY A 58 14.40 7.41 2.35
CA GLY A 58 15.67 7.79 2.94
C GLY A 58 16.24 6.79 3.93
N VAL A 59 17.26 7.22 4.66
CA VAL A 59 18.03 6.41 5.61
C VAL A 59 18.06 7.05 6.98
N THR A 60 18.07 6.22 8.01
CA THR A 60 18.16 6.63 9.42
C THR A 60 19.48 6.13 10.01
N TYR A 61 20.22 7.04 10.63
CA TYR A 61 21.49 6.74 11.30
C TYR A 61 21.35 6.93 12.81
N ILE A 62 22.12 6.15 13.57
CA ILE A 62 22.42 6.58 14.93
C ILE A 62 23.38 7.77 14.88
N GLY A 63 23.16 8.77 15.73
CA GLY A 63 23.99 9.96 15.77
C GLY A 63 24.33 10.40 17.18
N PHE A 64 25.20 11.39 17.27
CA PHE A 64 25.63 12.00 18.53
C PHE A 64 25.71 13.52 18.40
N ASP A 65 25.00 14.24 19.24
CA ASP A 65 25.07 15.70 19.34
C ASP A 65 26.23 16.08 20.24
N VAL A 66 27.29 16.67 19.67
CA VAL A 66 28.50 17.06 20.38
C VAL A 66 28.29 18.25 21.32
N THR A 67 27.26 19.07 21.09
CA THR A 67 26.95 20.25 21.89
C THR A 67 26.21 19.91 23.18
N THR A 68 25.29 18.95 23.11
CA THR A 68 24.49 18.49 24.26
C THR A 68 25.05 17.20 24.89
N ASN A 69 26.02 16.58 24.24
CA ASN A 69 26.61 15.31 24.63
C ASN A 69 25.58 14.17 24.74
N LYS A 70 24.60 14.15 23.81
CA LYS A 70 23.51 13.19 23.78
C LYS A 70 23.46 12.40 22.49
N LYS A 71 22.96 11.18 22.58
CA LYS A 71 22.59 10.40 21.40
C LYS A 71 21.37 11.02 20.71
N VAL A 72 21.38 10.96 19.40
CA VAL A 72 20.30 11.38 18.52
C VAL A 72 20.04 10.34 17.43
N THR A 73 18.95 10.47 16.72
CA THR A 73 18.68 9.74 15.48
C THR A 73 18.68 10.75 14.35
N VAL A 74 19.46 10.51 13.29
CA VAL A 74 19.55 11.39 12.12
C VAL A 74 18.85 10.72 10.94
N ARG A 75 17.81 11.30 10.43
CA ARG A 75 17.11 10.87 9.21
C ARG A 75 17.59 11.72 8.05
N GLU A 76 18.12 11.10 7.01
CA GLU A 76 18.53 11.73 5.77
C GLU A 76 17.50 11.41 4.66
N TYR A 77 17.07 12.41 3.91
CA TYR A 77 16.33 12.22 2.68
C TYR A 77 17.27 11.66 1.60
N LEU A 78 17.05 10.41 1.18
CA LEU A 78 17.93 9.68 0.27
C LEU A 78 17.15 8.66 -0.57
N PRO A 79 16.25 9.11 -1.47
CA PRO A 79 15.51 8.21 -2.35
C PRO A 79 16.43 7.64 -3.43
N LYS A 80 16.78 6.35 -3.29
CA LYS A 80 17.75 5.67 -4.17
C LYS A 80 17.29 5.55 -5.63
N THR A 81 16.01 5.69 -5.89
CA THR A 81 15.43 5.74 -7.24
C THR A 81 15.72 7.07 -7.95
N LEU A 82 15.91 8.15 -7.18
CA LEU A 82 16.05 9.51 -7.71
C LEU A 82 17.49 10.05 -7.60
N CYS A 83 18.28 9.51 -6.66
CA CYS A 83 19.61 10.02 -6.38
C CYS A 83 20.59 8.94 -5.94
N SER A 84 21.87 9.30 -5.93
CA SER A 84 22.98 8.48 -5.45
C SER A 84 24.03 9.34 -4.73
N ARG A 85 25.09 8.72 -4.20
CA ARG A 85 26.27 9.39 -3.65
C ARG A 85 27.52 8.69 -4.17
N VAL A 86 28.53 9.48 -4.51
CA VAL A 86 29.84 8.95 -4.89
C VAL A 86 30.67 8.72 -3.64
N LYS A 87 31.55 7.75 -3.71
CA LYS A 87 32.52 7.51 -2.64
C LYS A 87 33.38 8.76 -2.40
N ASP A 88 33.66 9.04 -1.15
CA ASP A 88 34.49 10.17 -0.68
C ASP A 88 33.88 11.58 -0.94
N ASP A 89 32.57 11.65 -1.28
CA ASP A 89 31.80 12.89 -1.37
C ASP A 89 30.46 12.73 -0.63
N ASP A 90 30.25 13.56 0.40
CA ASP A 90 29.01 13.53 1.19
C ASP A 90 27.79 14.09 0.41
N SER A 91 28.02 14.77 -0.74
CA SER A 91 26.95 15.37 -1.52
C SER A 91 26.18 14.36 -2.34
N ILE A 92 24.88 14.60 -2.48
CA ILE A 92 23.99 13.82 -3.33
C ILE A 92 24.17 14.20 -4.81
N ILE A 93 24.12 13.18 -5.67
CA ILE A 93 24.03 13.31 -7.13
C ILE A 93 22.62 12.90 -7.53
N ILE A 94 21.87 13.84 -8.06
CA ILE A 94 20.51 13.60 -8.55
C ILE A 94 20.60 13.02 -9.96
N ALA A 95 19.85 11.95 -10.24
CA ALA A 95 19.78 11.35 -11.57
C ALA A 95 19.26 12.35 -12.61
N SER A 96 19.80 12.26 -13.84
CA SER A 96 19.39 13.17 -14.93
C SER A 96 17.88 13.03 -15.19
N GLY A 97 17.19 14.16 -15.23
CA GLY A 97 15.73 14.21 -15.41
C GLY A 97 14.91 14.20 -14.11
N ASN A 98 15.49 13.76 -12.99
CA ASN A 98 14.73 13.59 -11.72
C ASN A 98 14.81 14.82 -10.79
N LYS A 99 15.41 15.92 -11.22
CA LYS A 99 15.70 17.06 -10.34
C LYS A 99 14.44 17.66 -9.70
N LEU A 100 13.37 17.83 -10.48
CA LEU A 100 12.13 18.42 -9.98
C LEU A 100 11.41 17.46 -9.02
N VAL A 101 11.27 16.21 -9.39
CA VAL A 101 10.68 15.17 -8.53
C VAL A 101 11.44 15.03 -7.22
N TYR A 102 12.79 15.04 -7.29
CA TYR A 102 13.63 15.00 -6.11
C TYR A 102 13.39 16.21 -5.20
N GLN A 103 13.26 17.42 -5.76
CA GLN A 103 13.01 18.64 -5.00
C GLN A 103 11.61 18.68 -4.36
N ASP A 104 10.59 18.19 -5.06
CA ASP A 104 9.21 18.08 -4.55
C ASP A 104 9.19 17.20 -3.30
N TYR A 105 9.73 15.97 -3.39
CA TYR A 105 9.80 15.07 -2.24
C TYR A 105 10.72 15.57 -1.12
N LEU A 106 11.77 16.31 -1.45
CA LEU A 106 12.62 16.98 -0.45
C LEU A 106 11.82 18.01 0.35
N GLN A 107 10.99 18.79 -0.34
CA GLN A 107 10.10 19.76 0.31
C GLN A 107 9.08 19.05 1.20
N ASP A 108 8.43 18.00 0.70
CA ASP A 108 7.48 17.18 1.48
C ASP A 108 8.14 16.61 2.73
N PHE A 109 9.35 16.05 2.60
CA PHE A 109 10.15 15.56 3.72
C PHE A 109 10.34 16.64 4.81
N MET A 110 10.71 17.86 4.40
CA MET A 110 10.90 18.98 5.31
C MET A 110 9.58 19.47 5.92
N GLU A 111 8.47 19.46 5.17
CA GLU A 111 7.14 19.84 5.66
C GLU A 111 6.60 18.85 6.70
N ILE A 112 6.78 17.56 6.46
CA ILE A 112 6.45 16.49 7.41
C ILE A 112 7.26 16.68 8.71
N GLY A 113 8.55 16.95 8.60
CA GLY A 113 9.38 17.24 9.76
C GLY A 113 8.91 18.46 10.55
N ARG A 114 8.51 19.55 9.89
CA ARG A 114 7.93 20.75 10.54
C ARG A 114 6.60 20.44 11.23
N ALA A 115 5.76 19.59 10.61
CA ALA A 115 4.50 19.16 11.19
C ALA A 115 4.75 18.28 12.43
N LEU A 116 5.70 17.36 12.38
CA LEU A 116 6.10 16.52 13.54
C LEU A 116 6.67 17.35 14.68
N ALA A 117 7.45 18.39 14.37
CA ALA A 117 7.98 19.30 15.41
C ALA A 117 6.87 19.94 16.23
N LYS A 118 5.72 20.27 15.63
CA LYS A 118 4.53 20.80 16.34
C LYS A 118 3.88 19.76 17.27
N LEU A 119 4.09 18.47 17.01
CA LEU A 119 3.55 17.36 17.79
C LEU A 119 4.54 16.82 18.83
N SER A 120 5.74 17.39 18.96
CA SER A 120 6.82 16.88 19.82
C SER A 120 6.46 16.80 21.31
N GLY A 121 5.41 17.49 21.76
CA GLY A 121 4.88 17.39 23.12
C GLY A 121 3.99 16.17 23.40
N LEU A 122 3.59 15.41 22.38
CA LEU A 122 2.73 14.25 22.53
C LEU A 122 3.51 13.01 23.01
N PRO A 123 2.89 12.17 23.88
CA PRO A 123 3.62 11.09 24.56
C PRO A 123 4.18 10.04 23.60
N SER A 124 3.54 9.80 22.47
CA SER A 124 3.95 8.75 21.53
C SER A 124 4.65 9.27 20.26
N VAL A 125 4.94 10.57 20.15
CA VAL A 125 5.77 11.13 19.09
C VAL A 125 7.24 11.11 19.52
N VAL A 126 8.14 10.84 18.59
CA VAL A 126 9.58 11.06 18.78
C VAL A 126 9.88 12.54 18.50
N PRO A 127 10.38 13.32 19.48
CA PRO A 127 10.59 14.74 19.28
C PRO A 127 11.61 15.05 18.19
N VAL A 128 11.30 16.03 17.34
CA VAL A 128 12.23 16.63 16.38
C VAL A 128 13.10 17.65 17.14
N ILE A 129 14.41 17.52 17.04
CA ILE A 129 15.40 18.39 17.69
C ILE A 129 15.90 19.47 16.75
N ASP A 130 16.19 19.10 15.51
CA ASP A 130 16.78 20.01 14.51
C ASP A 130 16.37 19.55 13.09
N MET A 131 16.43 20.48 12.14
CA MET A 131 16.20 20.23 10.73
C MET A 131 17.08 21.17 9.91
N PHE A 132 17.73 20.66 8.89
CA PHE A 132 18.60 21.46 8.04
C PHE A 132 18.84 20.80 6.68
N GLU A 133 19.21 21.62 5.71
CA GLU A 133 19.70 21.18 4.42
C GLU A 133 21.24 21.24 4.40
N ALA A 134 21.86 20.18 3.89
CA ALA A 134 23.29 20.07 3.62
C ALA A 134 23.52 18.98 2.57
N ASN A 135 24.71 18.94 1.94
CA ASN A 135 25.09 17.89 1.00
C ASN A 135 24.08 17.70 -0.16
N LYS A 136 23.37 18.76 -0.56
CA LYS A 136 22.28 18.79 -1.57
C LYS A 136 21.09 17.91 -1.20
N THR A 137 20.89 17.62 0.08
CA THR A 137 19.78 16.89 0.67
C THR A 137 19.32 17.53 1.97
N ALA A 138 18.40 16.92 2.68
CA ALA A 138 17.89 17.40 3.96
C ALA A 138 18.02 16.33 5.05
N TYR A 139 18.12 16.83 6.28
CA TYR A 139 18.26 16.04 7.49
C TYR A 139 17.24 16.46 8.53
N ILE A 140 16.63 15.47 9.19
CA ILE A 140 15.81 15.67 10.39
C ILE A 140 16.49 14.94 11.53
N VAL A 141 16.74 15.64 12.63
CA VAL A 141 17.35 15.08 13.81
C VAL A 141 16.28 14.88 14.88
N TYR A 142 16.15 13.66 15.34
CA TYR A 142 15.19 13.26 16.37
C TYR A 142 15.91 12.92 17.69
N GLU A 143 15.15 13.03 18.78
CA GLU A 143 15.57 12.46 20.06
C GLU A 143 15.82 10.95 19.92
N PHE A 144 16.90 10.45 20.53
CA PHE A 144 17.17 9.01 20.51
C PHE A 144 16.20 8.28 21.45
N VAL A 145 15.45 7.32 20.92
CA VAL A 145 14.53 6.49 21.69
C VAL A 145 15.27 5.25 22.19
N ASP A 146 15.51 5.19 23.50
CA ASP A 146 16.08 3.98 24.13
C ASP A 146 14.97 2.95 24.37
N GLY A 147 14.85 2.02 23.45
CA GLY A 147 13.81 1.00 23.44
C GLY A 147 14.08 -0.11 22.44
N LYS A 148 13.04 -0.91 22.21
CA LYS A 148 13.06 -2.00 21.22
C LYS A 148 11.82 -1.95 20.35
N PRO A 149 11.90 -2.35 19.07
CA PRO A 149 10.73 -2.56 18.23
C PRO A 149 9.71 -3.46 18.94
N LEU A 150 8.43 -3.11 18.81
CA LEU A 150 7.34 -3.87 19.43
C LEU A 150 7.30 -5.31 18.91
N ASP A 151 7.70 -5.53 17.65
CA ASP A 151 7.85 -6.85 17.06
C ASP A 151 8.83 -7.75 17.85
N GLU A 152 9.99 -7.20 18.26
CA GLU A 152 10.92 -7.95 19.10
C GLU A 152 10.35 -8.29 20.48
N ILE A 153 9.56 -7.39 21.05
CA ILE A 153 8.94 -7.60 22.36
C ILE A 153 7.90 -8.72 22.27
N ILE A 154 7.01 -8.66 21.27
CA ILE A 154 5.96 -9.68 21.07
C ILE A 154 6.59 -11.05 20.80
N LYS A 155 7.59 -11.13 19.93
CA LYS A 155 8.29 -12.39 19.63
C LYS A 155 8.96 -13.03 20.85
N ARG A 156 9.46 -12.23 21.81
CA ARG A 156 10.17 -12.72 23.00
C ARG A 156 9.27 -12.98 24.19
N ALA A 157 8.35 -12.04 24.49
CA ALA A 157 7.59 -11.99 25.73
C ALA A 157 6.21 -12.66 25.65
N ARG A 158 5.83 -13.23 24.51
CA ARG A 158 4.49 -13.70 24.21
C ARG A 158 3.52 -12.53 23.96
N ARG A 159 2.21 -12.84 23.88
CA ARG A 159 1.12 -11.88 23.69
C ARG A 159 0.84 -11.07 24.95
N PHE A 160 0.28 -9.87 24.77
CA PHE A 160 -0.28 -9.05 25.85
C PHE A 160 -1.71 -9.45 26.18
N THR A 161 -2.13 -9.27 27.42
CA THR A 161 -3.56 -9.18 27.77
C THR A 161 -4.10 -7.82 27.34
N TRP A 162 -5.44 -7.67 27.28
CA TRP A 162 -6.03 -6.37 26.99
C TRP A 162 -5.73 -5.32 28.06
N GLU A 163 -5.70 -5.73 29.32
CA GLU A 163 -5.37 -4.89 30.47
C GLU A 163 -3.96 -4.30 30.33
N GLU A 164 -3.01 -5.07 29.82
CA GLU A 164 -1.63 -4.61 29.54
C GLU A 164 -1.55 -3.76 28.25
N ALA A 165 -2.26 -4.16 27.20
CA ALA A 165 -2.23 -3.48 25.90
C ALA A 165 -2.94 -2.12 25.94
N ARG A 166 -4.07 -2.02 26.62
CA ARG A 166 -4.90 -0.82 26.68
C ARG A 166 -4.13 0.46 27.08
N PRO A 167 -3.38 0.51 28.20
CA PRO A 167 -2.63 1.70 28.60
C PRO A 167 -1.49 2.05 27.65
N LEU A 168 -1.02 1.10 26.83
CA LEU A 168 0.01 1.32 25.83
C LEU A 168 -0.55 1.91 24.54
N PHE A 169 -1.65 1.34 24.03
CA PHE A 169 -2.18 1.71 22.72
C PHE A 169 -3.12 2.91 22.73
N LEU A 170 -3.88 3.19 23.80
CA LEU A 170 -4.76 4.36 23.81
C LEU A 170 -4.02 5.70 23.68
N PRO A 171 -2.86 5.94 24.34
CA PRO A 171 -2.06 7.13 24.09
C PRO A 171 -1.52 7.20 22.67
N LEU A 172 -1.10 6.06 22.08
CA LEU A 172 -0.62 5.97 20.72
C LEU A 172 -1.73 6.32 19.71
N ILE A 173 -2.93 5.74 19.86
CA ILE A 173 -4.11 6.07 19.05
C ILE A 173 -4.44 7.56 19.14
N SER A 174 -4.41 8.14 20.35
CA SER A 174 -4.66 9.59 20.55
C SER A 174 -3.61 10.44 19.84
N THR A 175 -2.35 10.00 19.86
CA THR A 175 -1.24 10.68 19.15
C THR A 175 -1.43 10.66 17.64
N VAL A 176 -1.77 9.49 17.06
CA VAL A 176 -2.05 9.37 15.62
C VAL A 176 -3.29 10.20 15.24
N ASN A 177 -4.33 10.25 16.10
CA ASN A 177 -5.47 11.12 15.86
C ASN A 177 -5.08 12.61 15.80
N SER A 178 -4.16 13.04 16.64
CA SER A 178 -3.64 14.43 16.60
C SER A 178 -2.82 14.70 15.33
N ALA A 179 -2.06 13.72 14.83
CA ALA A 179 -1.37 13.81 13.54
C ALA A 179 -2.38 13.92 12.38
N HIS A 180 -3.43 13.10 12.39
CA HIS A 180 -4.53 13.18 11.42
C HIS A 180 -5.27 14.52 11.41
N ALA A 181 -5.38 15.18 12.57
CA ALA A 181 -6.03 16.49 12.68
C ALA A 181 -5.27 17.59 11.91
N ILE A 182 -3.95 17.46 11.76
CA ILE A 182 -3.11 18.38 10.99
C ILE A 182 -2.80 17.86 9.57
N GLY A 183 -3.53 16.84 9.09
CA GLY A 183 -3.37 16.29 7.75
C GLY A 183 -2.25 15.27 7.58
N LEU A 184 -1.57 14.86 8.66
CA LEU A 184 -0.45 13.93 8.60
C LEU A 184 -0.96 12.49 8.82
N VAL A 185 -0.95 11.67 7.77
CA VAL A 185 -1.26 10.23 7.81
C VAL A 185 0.05 9.45 7.72
N HIS A 186 0.19 8.37 8.51
CA HIS A 186 1.46 7.67 8.65
C HIS A 186 1.73 6.64 7.54
N PHE A 187 0.72 5.89 7.13
CA PHE A 187 0.75 4.80 6.14
C PHE A 187 1.69 3.61 6.44
N GLY A 188 2.63 3.75 7.38
CA GLY A 188 3.61 2.71 7.74
C GLY A 188 3.51 2.26 9.21
N ILE A 189 2.33 2.31 9.85
CA ILE A 189 2.16 1.80 11.21
C ILE A 189 2.35 0.28 11.21
N SER A 190 3.36 -0.18 11.95
CA SER A 190 3.70 -1.58 12.07
C SER A 190 4.38 -1.87 13.42
N PRO A 191 4.52 -3.11 13.85
CA PRO A 191 5.28 -3.42 15.07
C PRO A 191 6.78 -3.11 14.96
N GLU A 192 7.30 -2.95 13.75
CA GLU A 192 8.66 -2.53 13.45
C GLU A 192 8.87 -1.02 13.65
N THR A 193 7.85 -0.19 13.34
CA THR A 193 7.90 1.28 13.46
C THR A 193 7.47 1.78 14.85
N ILE A 194 6.92 0.91 15.69
CA ILE A 194 6.55 1.21 17.07
C ILE A 194 7.65 0.73 18.00
N ILE A 195 8.22 1.66 18.79
CA ILE A 195 9.26 1.35 19.77
C ILE A 195 8.67 1.35 21.17
N MET A 196 8.84 0.23 21.88
CA MET A 196 8.58 0.19 23.32
C MET A 196 9.81 0.66 24.06
N THR A 197 9.68 1.80 24.77
CA THR A 197 10.73 2.39 25.58
C THR A 197 11.00 1.57 26.84
N ARG A 198 12.14 1.80 27.49
CA ARG A 198 12.43 1.18 28.80
C ARG A 198 11.45 1.58 29.90
N SER A 199 10.80 2.73 29.77
CA SER A 199 9.74 3.18 30.69
C SER A 199 8.39 2.53 30.45
N GLY A 200 8.27 1.65 29.44
CA GLY A 200 7.02 0.95 29.12
C GLY A 200 6.01 1.81 28.35
N THR A 201 6.46 2.82 27.61
CA THR A 201 5.60 3.63 26.73
C THR A 201 5.88 3.29 25.26
N LEU A 202 4.87 3.46 24.38
CA LEU A 202 5.05 3.29 22.95
C LEU A 202 5.40 4.63 22.29
N LYS A 203 6.42 4.61 21.43
CA LYS A 203 6.81 5.71 20.55
C LYS A 203 6.65 5.27 19.10
N LEU A 204 5.99 6.07 18.27
CA LEU A 204 5.86 5.86 16.84
C LEU A 204 6.94 6.65 16.10
N GLN A 205 7.65 5.99 15.23
CA GLN A 205 8.67 6.55 14.34
C GLN A 205 8.39 6.12 12.91
N GLY A 206 9.04 6.75 11.92
CA GLY A 206 8.87 6.40 10.51
C GLY A 206 7.80 7.22 9.80
N PHE A 207 7.37 8.35 10.38
CA PHE A 207 6.62 9.34 9.61
C PHE A 207 7.46 9.81 8.42
N GLY A 208 6.89 9.79 7.24
CA GLY A 208 7.56 10.17 6.00
C GLY A 208 6.55 10.44 4.89
N SER A 209 7.04 10.61 3.66
CA SER A 209 6.18 10.74 2.49
C SER A 209 5.25 9.54 2.36
N PRO A 210 3.95 9.74 2.14
CA PRO A 210 3.00 8.67 1.84
C PRO A 210 3.50 7.74 0.74
N ASP A 211 4.15 8.29 -0.26
CA ASP A 211 4.62 7.60 -1.46
C ASP A 211 5.68 6.51 -1.16
N ALA A 212 6.37 6.61 -0.02
CA ALA A 212 7.25 5.55 0.45
C ALA A 212 6.50 4.29 0.95
N HIS A 213 5.18 4.35 1.06
CA HIS A 213 4.30 3.26 1.52
C HIS A 213 3.17 2.95 0.55
N LEU A 214 3.23 3.47 -0.68
CA LEU A 214 2.23 3.28 -1.72
C LEU A 214 2.87 2.64 -2.95
N ALA A 215 2.15 1.73 -3.59
CA ALA A 215 2.56 1.16 -4.88
C ALA A 215 2.56 2.21 -5.99
N GLU A 216 3.39 1.98 -7.02
CA GLU A 216 3.37 2.72 -8.28
C GLU A 216 3.69 4.22 -8.13
N THR A 217 4.56 4.56 -7.18
CA THR A 217 5.15 5.89 -7.01
C THR A 217 6.60 5.90 -7.47
N GLU A 218 7.25 7.07 -7.48
CA GLU A 218 8.67 7.19 -7.81
C GLU A 218 9.60 6.67 -6.70
N LEU A 219 9.05 6.46 -5.50
CA LEU A 219 9.79 5.88 -4.38
C LEU A 219 9.61 4.36 -4.35
N THR A 220 10.63 3.64 -3.86
CA THR A 220 10.47 2.22 -3.60
C THR A 220 9.50 2.02 -2.43
N PRO A 221 8.35 1.36 -2.62
CA PRO A 221 7.37 1.20 -1.56
C PRO A 221 7.87 0.23 -0.48
N GLU A 222 7.59 0.56 0.78
CA GLU A 222 7.80 -0.32 1.92
C GLU A 222 6.44 -0.78 2.46
N PHE A 223 6.13 -2.07 2.26
CA PHE A 223 4.93 -2.70 2.79
C PHE A 223 5.27 -3.59 3.98
N TYR A 224 4.42 -3.54 4.99
CA TYR A 224 4.52 -4.39 6.18
C TYR A 224 3.48 -5.50 6.09
N GLU A 225 3.94 -6.73 5.83
CA GLU A 225 3.09 -7.90 5.65
C GLU A 225 2.14 -8.10 6.84
N GLY A 226 0.83 -8.13 6.55
CA GLY A 226 -0.26 -8.22 7.52
C GLY A 226 -0.67 -6.87 8.16
N PHE A 227 0.12 -5.79 7.98
CA PHE A 227 -0.16 -4.48 8.57
C PHE A 227 -0.51 -3.41 7.54
N SER A 228 0.03 -3.49 6.32
CA SER A 228 -0.36 -2.61 5.21
C SER A 228 -1.77 -2.92 4.72
N ALA A 229 -2.60 -1.88 4.56
CA ALA A 229 -3.97 -2.02 4.10
C ALA A 229 -4.04 -2.23 2.57
N ILE A 230 -5.13 -2.82 2.09
CA ILE A 230 -5.30 -3.21 0.67
C ILE A 230 -5.13 -2.04 -0.29
N GLU A 231 -5.62 -0.87 0.07
CA GLU A 231 -5.55 0.34 -0.74
C GLU A 231 -4.13 0.88 -0.96
N GLN A 232 -3.13 0.39 -0.23
CA GLN A 232 -1.73 0.77 -0.42
C GLN A 232 -1.08 0.04 -1.60
N TYR A 233 -1.63 -1.10 -2.01
CA TYR A 233 -1.09 -1.96 -3.08
C TYR A 233 -1.53 -1.55 -4.48
N SER A 234 -2.30 -0.46 -4.63
CA SER A 234 -2.78 0.04 -5.92
C SER A 234 -2.91 1.56 -5.91
N LEU A 235 -2.66 2.22 -7.03
CA LEU A 235 -2.93 3.66 -7.21
C LEU A 235 -4.42 3.99 -7.10
N GLU A 236 -5.30 3.08 -7.47
CA GLU A 236 -6.75 3.30 -7.52
C GLU A 236 -7.40 3.38 -6.13
N GLY A 237 -6.78 2.79 -5.11
CA GLY A 237 -7.32 2.78 -3.75
C GLY A 237 -7.36 4.19 -3.13
N LYS A 238 -8.51 4.61 -2.61
CA LYS A 238 -8.61 5.82 -1.79
C LYS A 238 -7.79 5.66 -0.52
N LYS A 239 -6.72 6.44 -0.36
CA LYS A 239 -5.86 6.43 0.82
C LYS A 239 -6.31 7.51 1.81
N GLY A 240 -6.13 7.24 3.11
CA GLY A 240 -6.54 8.21 4.13
C GLY A 240 -6.34 7.72 5.56
N LYS A 241 -6.99 8.41 6.49
CA LYS A 241 -6.91 8.11 7.93
C LYS A 241 -7.31 6.68 8.29
N TRP A 242 -8.23 6.10 7.53
CA TRP A 242 -8.69 4.71 7.68
C TRP A 242 -7.61 3.67 7.36
N THR A 243 -6.59 4.03 6.58
CA THR A 243 -5.44 3.18 6.29
C THR A 243 -4.63 2.95 7.57
N ASP A 244 -4.37 4.01 8.34
CA ASP A 244 -3.72 3.91 9.66
C ASP A 244 -4.59 3.17 10.68
N VAL A 245 -5.92 3.27 10.59
CA VAL A 245 -6.84 2.52 11.47
C VAL A 245 -6.68 1.02 11.25
N TYR A 246 -6.63 0.57 9.99
CA TYR A 246 -6.37 -0.84 9.68
C TYR A 246 -5.04 -1.29 10.27
N ALA A 247 -3.97 -0.56 10.00
CA ALA A 247 -2.63 -0.87 10.48
C ALA A 247 -2.55 -0.91 12.02
N MET A 248 -3.16 0.06 12.71
CA MET A 248 -3.23 0.09 14.18
C MET A 248 -3.96 -1.13 14.74
N CYS A 249 -5.12 -1.47 14.16
CA CYS A 249 -5.87 -2.66 14.57
C CYS A 249 -5.09 -3.95 14.29
N ALA A 250 -4.35 -4.03 13.19
CA ALA A 250 -3.48 -5.16 12.87
C ALA A 250 -2.35 -5.33 13.90
N VAL A 251 -1.73 -4.23 14.33
CA VAL A 251 -0.70 -4.24 15.38
C VAL A 251 -1.30 -4.68 16.72
N ILE A 252 -2.47 -4.15 17.11
CA ILE A 252 -3.15 -4.55 18.36
C ILE A 252 -3.55 -6.03 18.31
N PHE A 253 -4.09 -6.49 17.17
CA PHE A 253 -4.40 -7.90 16.96
C PHE A 253 -3.16 -8.78 17.15
N TYR A 254 -2.03 -8.40 16.56
CA TYR A 254 -0.76 -9.11 16.72
C TYR A 254 -0.29 -9.10 18.18
N ALA A 255 -0.37 -7.95 18.86
CA ALA A 255 0.01 -7.83 20.26
C ALA A 255 -0.82 -8.76 21.18
N LEU A 256 -2.13 -8.88 20.92
CA LEU A 256 -3.05 -9.70 21.73
C LEU A 256 -2.98 -11.20 21.39
N THR A 257 -2.71 -11.55 20.14
CA THR A 257 -2.74 -12.95 19.69
C THR A 257 -1.36 -13.60 19.61
N GLY A 258 -0.30 -12.80 19.47
CA GLY A 258 1.04 -13.26 19.14
C GLY A 258 1.18 -13.75 17.68
N LYS A 259 0.13 -13.58 16.86
CA LYS A 259 0.08 -14.01 15.45
C LYS A 259 -0.17 -12.82 14.56
N ARG A 260 0.68 -12.64 13.53
CA ARG A 260 0.44 -11.63 12.50
C ARG A 260 -0.86 -11.96 11.76
N PRO A 261 -1.71 -10.97 11.45
CA PRO A 261 -2.83 -11.20 10.55
C PRO A 261 -2.29 -11.57 9.15
N PRO A 262 -3.04 -12.36 8.36
CA PRO A 262 -2.72 -12.54 6.95
C PRO A 262 -2.68 -11.18 6.23
N ASP A 263 -1.90 -11.08 5.17
CA ASP A 263 -1.80 -9.84 4.39
C ASP A 263 -3.15 -9.44 3.78
N ALA A 264 -3.31 -8.14 3.50
CA ALA A 264 -4.58 -7.58 3.06
C ALA A 264 -5.00 -8.09 1.67
N VAL A 265 -4.05 -8.46 0.81
CA VAL A 265 -4.33 -9.01 -0.52
C VAL A 265 -4.95 -10.39 -0.37
N SER A 266 -4.33 -11.29 0.39
CA SER A 266 -4.90 -12.61 0.72
C SER A 266 -6.28 -12.48 1.37
N ARG A 267 -6.48 -11.50 2.27
CA ARG A 267 -7.76 -11.23 2.92
C ARG A 267 -8.82 -10.64 2.00
N SER A 268 -8.47 -10.12 0.84
CA SER A 268 -9.47 -9.70 -0.14
C SER A 268 -10.22 -10.89 -0.75
N TYR A 269 -9.58 -12.04 -0.83
CA TYR A 269 -10.19 -13.31 -1.29
C TYR A 269 -10.81 -14.10 -0.13
N GLU A 270 -10.17 -14.10 1.04
CA GLU A 270 -10.63 -14.79 2.25
C GLU A 270 -10.71 -13.80 3.43
N PRO A 271 -11.79 -12.97 3.51
CA PRO A 271 -11.86 -11.83 4.44
C PRO A 271 -11.96 -12.22 5.91
N ARG A 272 -12.23 -13.49 6.22
CA ARG A 272 -12.39 -13.96 7.60
C ARG A 272 -11.07 -13.94 8.36
N LEU A 273 -11.03 -13.17 9.44
CA LEU A 273 -9.93 -13.17 10.39
C LEU A 273 -10.36 -13.88 11.67
N ASN A 274 -9.76 -15.03 11.93
CA ASN A 274 -10.09 -15.83 13.09
C ASN A 274 -9.22 -15.41 14.28
N MET A 275 -9.86 -14.91 15.34
CA MET A 275 -9.21 -14.73 16.63
C MET A 275 -9.18 -16.09 17.36
N PRO A 276 -8.02 -16.52 17.90
CA PRO A 276 -7.95 -17.74 18.69
C PRO A 276 -8.95 -17.71 19.85
N SER A 277 -9.68 -18.80 20.07
CA SER A 277 -10.78 -18.86 21.04
C SER A 277 -10.34 -18.56 22.48
N ASP A 278 -9.12 -19.00 22.85
CA ASP A 278 -8.50 -18.71 24.14
C ASP A 278 -8.18 -17.21 24.34
N VAL A 279 -7.95 -16.48 23.24
CA VAL A 279 -7.77 -15.03 23.26
C VAL A 279 -9.12 -14.32 23.31
N ALA A 280 -10.05 -14.71 22.44
CA ALA A 280 -11.37 -14.09 22.33
C ALA A 280 -12.18 -14.16 23.63
N GLN A 281 -12.04 -15.24 24.42
CA GLN A 281 -12.72 -15.41 25.71
C GLN A 281 -12.18 -14.48 26.80
N ASN A 282 -10.93 -14.04 26.69
CA ASN A 282 -10.25 -13.19 27.66
C ASN A 282 -10.20 -11.71 27.27
N ILE A 283 -10.85 -11.33 26.16
CA ILE A 283 -10.91 -9.92 25.69
C ILE A 283 -12.37 -9.45 25.77
N PRO A 284 -12.65 -8.22 26.26
CA PRO A 284 -14.00 -7.68 26.25
C PRO A 284 -14.62 -7.65 24.86
N THR A 285 -15.89 -8.01 24.74
CA THR A 285 -16.60 -8.14 23.45
C THR A 285 -16.52 -6.87 22.60
N HIS A 286 -16.60 -5.68 23.23
CA HIS A 286 -16.49 -4.41 22.51
C HIS A 286 -15.13 -4.21 21.84
N VAL A 287 -14.06 -4.74 22.45
CA VAL A 287 -12.69 -4.70 21.88
C VAL A 287 -12.59 -5.62 20.67
N VAL A 288 -13.16 -6.83 20.76
CA VAL A 288 -13.23 -7.77 19.62
C VAL A 288 -14.00 -7.14 18.45
N THR A 289 -15.13 -6.48 18.76
CA THR A 289 -15.96 -5.78 17.75
C THR A 289 -15.20 -4.61 17.12
N ALA A 290 -14.49 -3.79 17.91
CA ALA A 290 -13.68 -2.68 17.43
C ALA A 290 -12.55 -3.15 16.51
N LEU A 291 -11.84 -4.22 16.89
CA LEU A 291 -10.80 -4.83 16.05
C LEU A 291 -11.39 -5.36 14.73
N ALA A 292 -12.54 -6.04 14.80
CA ALA A 292 -13.22 -6.54 13.61
C ALA A 292 -13.66 -5.41 12.68
N GLY A 293 -14.12 -4.27 13.21
CA GLY A 293 -14.46 -3.07 12.45
C GLY A 293 -13.24 -2.40 11.81
N GLY A 294 -12.16 -2.22 12.57
CA GLY A 294 -10.94 -1.58 12.06
C GLY A 294 -10.16 -2.46 11.06
N LEU A 295 -10.29 -3.78 11.14
CA LEU A 295 -9.65 -4.75 10.25
C LEU A 295 -10.49 -5.12 9.01
N GLN A 296 -11.58 -4.41 8.72
CA GLN A 296 -12.31 -4.61 7.46
C GLN A 296 -11.40 -4.30 6.27
N VAL A 297 -11.35 -5.20 5.29
CA VAL A 297 -10.59 -5.00 4.05
C VAL A 297 -11.27 -3.92 3.21
N ASN A 298 -12.61 -3.97 3.11
CA ASN A 298 -13.38 -2.93 2.43
C ASN A 298 -13.41 -1.64 3.27
N ILE A 299 -12.96 -0.54 2.67
CA ILE A 299 -12.88 0.79 3.28
C ILE A 299 -14.26 1.28 3.76
N GLU A 300 -15.32 1.06 2.98
CA GLU A 300 -16.68 1.56 3.27
C GLU A 300 -17.27 0.96 4.58
N THR A 301 -16.79 -0.22 4.97
CA THR A 301 -17.25 -0.90 6.20
C THR A 301 -16.26 -0.80 7.35
N ARG A 302 -15.07 -0.21 7.09
CA ARG A 302 -14.01 -0.03 8.07
C ARG A 302 -14.31 1.14 9.00
N THR A 303 -13.84 1.08 10.25
CA THR A 303 -13.76 2.24 11.12
C THR A 303 -12.89 3.33 10.46
N HIS A 304 -13.41 4.58 10.35
CA HIS A 304 -12.82 5.60 9.49
C HIS A 304 -11.82 6.52 10.19
N SER A 305 -11.78 6.54 11.53
CA SER A 305 -10.89 7.45 12.27
C SER A 305 -10.34 6.83 13.55
N MET A 306 -9.20 7.36 14.00
CA MET A 306 -8.60 6.98 15.28
C MET A 306 -9.46 7.43 16.48
N GLU A 307 -10.23 8.49 16.34
CA GLU A 307 -11.16 8.93 17.37
C GLU A 307 -12.31 7.93 17.56
N GLU A 308 -12.92 7.51 16.46
CA GLU A 308 -13.94 6.47 16.46
C GLU A 308 -13.41 5.17 17.06
N LEU A 309 -12.24 4.71 16.61
CA LEU A 309 -11.57 3.52 17.15
C LEU A 309 -11.33 3.62 18.66
N LYS A 310 -10.82 4.77 19.12
CA LYS A 310 -10.62 5.02 20.56
C LYS A 310 -11.92 4.93 21.34
N ASN A 311 -13.00 5.52 20.81
CA ASN A 311 -14.32 5.47 21.43
C ASN A 311 -14.85 4.04 21.51
N GLN A 312 -14.67 3.23 20.45
CA GLN A 312 -15.05 1.82 20.44
C GLN A 312 -14.26 0.99 21.47
N PHE A 313 -13.00 1.31 21.72
CA PHE A 313 -12.17 0.62 22.73
C PHE A 313 -12.47 1.06 24.17
N THR A 314 -13.01 2.26 24.37
CA THR A 314 -13.22 2.82 25.74
C THR A 314 -14.66 2.70 26.21
N ASN A 315 -15.62 2.76 25.29
CA ASN A 315 -17.03 2.78 25.61
C ASN A 315 -17.68 1.48 25.13
N PRO A 316 -18.03 0.55 26.06
CA PRO A 316 -18.81 -0.61 25.67
C PRO A 316 -20.14 -0.15 25.10
N VAL A 317 -20.42 -0.52 23.83
CA VAL A 317 -21.72 -0.26 23.23
C VAL A 317 -22.79 -0.86 24.16
N PRO A 318 -23.79 -0.13 24.63
CA PRO A 318 -24.87 -0.70 25.42
C PRO A 318 -25.47 -1.86 24.62
N ARG A 319 -25.51 -3.07 25.20
CA ARG A 319 -26.25 -4.17 24.57
C ARG A 319 -27.64 -3.64 24.26
N ARG A 320 -28.01 -3.66 22.97
CA ARG A 320 -29.39 -3.46 22.57
C ARG A 320 -30.20 -4.44 23.45
N PRO A 321 -31.20 -3.99 24.22
CA PRO A 321 -31.98 -4.90 25.04
C PRO A 321 -32.47 -6.02 24.14
N GLU A 322 -32.20 -7.28 24.52
CA GLU A 322 -32.84 -8.39 23.85
C GLU A 322 -34.33 -8.11 23.83
N PRO A 323 -35.02 -8.26 22.67
CA PRO A 323 -36.46 -8.10 22.63
C PRO A 323 -37.04 -9.03 23.69
N LYS A 324 -37.70 -8.45 24.70
CA LYS A 324 -38.40 -9.23 25.73
C LYS A 324 -39.28 -10.22 24.98
N PRO A 325 -39.27 -11.51 25.38
CA PRO A 325 -40.16 -12.48 24.75
C PRO A 325 -41.59 -11.94 24.84
N VAL A 326 -42.20 -11.78 23.69
CA VAL A 326 -43.59 -11.36 23.60
C VAL A 326 -44.37 -12.44 24.37
N PRO A 327 -45.17 -12.07 25.40
CA PRO A 327 -45.99 -13.06 26.11
C PRO A 327 -46.92 -13.70 25.08
N THR A 328 -46.78 -14.99 24.88
CA THR A 328 -47.71 -15.79 24.11
C THR A 328 -49.06 -15.66 24.83
N SER A 329 -49.99 -14.93 24.25
CA SER A 329 -51.36 -14.86 24.76
C SER A 329 -51.95 -16.25 24.77
N ALA A 330 -52.35 -16.71 25.96
CA ALA A 330 -53.11 -17.92 26.13
C ALA A 330 -54.41 -17.88 25.26
N PRO A 331 -54.84 -19.01 24.70
CA PRO A 331 -56.03 -19.05 23.92
C PRO A 331 -57.24 -18.73 24.81
N ALA A 332 -58.00 -17.73 24.44
CA ALA A 332 -59.27 -17.38 25.05
C ALA A 332 -60.28 -18.55 24.82
N SER A 333 -60.77 -19.10 25.93
CA SER A 333 -61.92 -19.99 25.94
C SER A 333 -63.12 -19.22 25.42
N ASN A 334 -63.68 -19.64 24.29
CA ASN A 334 -64.97 -19.18 23.85
C ASN A 334 -65.97 -20.34 23.93
N SER A 335 -66.89 -20.20 24.84
CA SER A 335 -68.06 -21.03 24.99
C SER A 335 -69.15 -20.63 24.02
N GLY A 336 -69.71 -21.57 23.28
CA GLY A 336 -71.13 -21.54 22.99
C GLY A 336 -71.58 -21.49 21.53
N TYR A 337 -72.33 -22.54 21.22
CA TYR A 337 -73.44 -22.69 20.23
C TYR A 337 -73.14 -23.11 18.79
N GLY A 338 -73.49 -24.34 18.51
CA GLY A 338 -74.65 -24.67 17.62
C GLY A 338 -74.28 -25.48 16.37
N ASP A 339 -74.51 -26.77 16.47
CA ASP A 339 -75.06 -27.70 15.46
C ASP A 339 -74.89 -27.48 13.94
N ARG A 340 -74.29 -28.41 13.25
CA ARG A 340 -74.90 -29.44 12.42
C ARG A 340 -73.93 -30.28 11.61
N TYR A 341 -74.05 -31.56 11.78
CA TYR A 341 -73.88 -32.73 10.90
C TYR A 341 -73.46 -32.48 9.46
N VAL A 342 -72.48 -33.28 8.98
CA VAL A 342 -72.64 -34.40 8.03
C VAL A 342 -71.33 -35.15 7.82
N ASP A 343 -71.38 -36.45 8.15
CA ASP A 343 -70.74 -37.65 7.61
C ASP A 343 -69.35 -37.70 6.97
N GLU A 344 -68.65 -38.58 7.53
CA GLU A 344 -67.57 -39.53 7.24
C GLU A 344 -67.55 -40.17 5.81
N PRO A 345 -66.63 -41.07 5.42
CA PRO A 345 -65.58 -41.78 6.16
C PRO A 345 -64.28 -42.04 5.33
N PRO A 346 -63.49 -43.05 5.74
CA PRO A 346 -62.05 -42.99 5.98
C PRO A 346 -61.25 -43.81 4.97
N TYR A 347 -59.93 -43.74 5.03
CA TYR A 347 -59.04 -44.86 4.65
C TYR A 347 -57.78 -44.91 5.48
N GLN A 348 -57.57 -46.05 6.05
CA GLN A 348 -56.50 -46.72 6.79
C GLN A 348 -55.18 -46.69 6.00
N ASP A 349 -54.08 -46.62 6.65
CA ASP A 349 -53.32 -47.51 7.56
C ASP A 349 -52.11 -48.15 6.90
N SER A 350 -51.13 -48.32 7.71
CA SER A 350 -49.93 -49.21 7.71
C SER A 350 -48.63 -48.49 7.39
N GLY A 351 -47.65 -48.48 8.24
CA GLY A 351 -47.26 -49.34 9.32
C GLY A 351 -45.76 -49.29 9.47
N ALA A 352 -45.32 -48.88 10.64
CA ALA A 352 -44.27 -49.45 11.46
C ALA A 352 -42.92 -49.89 10.86
N ARG A 353 -41.76 -49.43 11.37
CA ARG A 353 -40.99 -49.94 12.51
C ARG A 353 -39.56 -49.39 12.51
N THR A 354 -39.15 -48.83 13.60
CA THR A 354 -37.77 -48.83 14.10
C THR A 354 -37.42 -50.24 14.60
N PRO A 355 -36.14 -50.63 14.88
CA PRO A 355 -35.20 -49.95 15.80
C PRO A 355 -33.69 -50.13 15.49
N ALA A 356 -32.91 -49.26 16.16
CA ALA A 356 -31.59 -49.40 16.77
C ALA A 356 -30.75 -50.67 16.56
N HIS A 357 -29.44 -50.48 16.35
CA HIS A 357 -28.40 -50.99 17.27
C HIS A 357 -27.03 -50.41 16.99
N ALA A 358 -26.37 -50.07 18.09
CA ALA A 358 -24.94 -49.76 18.20
C ALA A 358 -24.08 -51.02 18.07
N ALA A 359 -22.85 -50.91 17.60
CA ALA A 359 -21.72 -51.71 18.05
C ALA A 359 -20.37 -51.13 17.60
N SER A 360 -19.54 -50.89 18.56
CA SER A 360 -18.10 -50.71 18.58
C SER A 360 -17.31 -51.92 18.08
N ALA A 361 -16.08 -51.69 17.57
CA ALA A 361 -14.85 -52.49 17.78
C ALA A 361 -13.74 -51.90 16.87
N GLN A 362 -12.70 -51.34 17.43
CA GLN A 362 -11.41 -51.89 17.85
C GLN A 362 -10.49 -52.43 16.75
N MET A 363 -9.35 -51.72 16.68
CA MET A 363 -7.97 -52.20 16.50
C MET A 363 -7.59 -53.04 15.27
N ASN A 364 -6.61 -52.53 14.50
CA ASN A 364 -5.34 -53.26 14.41
C ASN A 364 -4.16 -52.37 14.01
N ARG A 365 -3.08 -52.51 14.78
CA ARG A 365 -1.70 -52.08 14.47
C ARG A 365 -1.10 -53.08 13.49
N SER A 366 -0.31 -52.59 12.55
CA SER A 366 1.07 -53.01 12.27
C SER A 366 1.50 -52.56 10.86
N ALA A 367 2.55 -51.98 10.74
CA ALA A 367 3.87 -52.32 10.23
C ALA A 367 4.55 -51.08 9.66
N ALA A 368 5.64 -50.70 10.29
CA ALA A 368 6.68 -49.85 9.77
C ALA A 368 7.32 -50.53 8.55
N ARG A 369 7.58 -49.75 7.50
CA ARG A 369 8.59 -50.08 6.51
C ARG A 369 9.45 -48.85 6.31
N ASP A 370 10.73 -49.05 6.56
CA ASP A 370 11.85 -48.21 6.24
C ASP A 370 11.82 -47.82 4.75
N TYR A 371 12.04 -46.52 4.48
CA TYR A 371 12.31 -46.03 3.13
C TYR A 371 13.67 -45.33 3.16
N GLU A 372 14.65 -45.95 2.53
CA GLU A 372 15.92 -45.33 2.17
C GLU A 372 15.70 -44.31 1.04
N PRO A 373 16.49 -43.21 1.01
CA PRO A 373 16.38 -42.23 -0.10
C PRO A 373 17.20 -42.71 -1.29
N ASP A 374 16.54 -42.86 -2.44
CA ASP A 374 17.21 -43.00 -3.74
C ASP A 374 17.67 -41.64 -4.24
N ASP A 375 19.00 -41.51 -4.41
CA ASP A 375 19.67 -40.45 -5.13
C ASP A 375 19.48 -40.64 -6.65
N ASP A 376 18.54 -39.91 -7.27
CA ASP A 376 18.49 -39.73 -8.72
C ASP A 376 18.43 -38.24 -9.08
N GLU A 377 19.60 -37.63 -9.21
CA GLU A 377 19.77 -36.36 -9.92
C GLU A 377 19.57 -36.58 -11.44
N PRO A 378 18.65 -35.85 -12.10
CA PRO A 378 18.57 -35.90 -13.54
C PRO A 378 19.74 -35.17 -14.20
N GLN A 379 20.62 -35.90 -14.87
CA GLN A 379 21.68 -35.39 -15.76
C GLN A 379 21.07 -34.54 -16.88
N ILE A 380 21.28 -33.22 -16.84
CA ILE A 380 20.88 -32.31 -17.92
C ILE A 380 21.93 -32.31 -19.04
N SER A 381 21.52 -32.76 -20.19
CA SER A 381 22.33 -32.83 -21.42
C SER A 381 22.87 -31.43 -21.86
N PRO A 382 24.14 -31.30 -22.25
CA PRO A 382 24.77 -30.00 -22.63
C PRO A 382 24.19 -29.38 -23.91
N TYR A 383 23.29 -30.06 -24.62
CA TYR A 383 22.71 -29.54 -25.87
C TYR A 383 21.65 -28.45 -25.68
N LYS A 384 21.08 -28.28 -24.48
CA LYS A 384 20.06 -27.24 -24.20
C LYS A 384 20.65 -25.86 -23.98
N TYR A 385 21.92 -25.72 -23.62
CA TYR A 385 22.56 -24.41 -23.41
C TYR A 385 22.91 -23.66 -24.70
N GLY A 386 23.11 -24.38 -25.81
CA GLY A 386 23.40 -23.77 -27.12
C GLY A 386 22.21 -23.02 -27.73
N ILE A 387 20.98 -23.47 -27.48
CA ILE A 387 19.77 -22.87 -28.07
C ILE A 387 19.34 -21.62 -27.25
N ILE A 388 19.53 -21.63 -25.93
CA ILE A 388 19.17 -20.50 -25.05
C ILE A 388 20.14 -19.34 -25.23
N SER A 389 21.45 -19.60 -25.42
CA SER A 389 22.42 -18.53 -25.68
C SER A 389 22.25 -17.87 -27.05
N GLY A 390 21.80 -18.60 -28.04
CA GLY A 390 21.48 -18.06 -29.38
C GLY A 390 20.25 -17.13 -29.34
N LEU A 391 19.20 -17.50 -28.62
CA LEU A 391 17.99 -16.70 -28.49
C LEU A 391 18.23 -15.40 -27.70
N VAL A 392 19.03 -15.44 -26.63
CA VAL A 392 19.42 -14.25 -25.85
C VAL A 392 20.27 -13.29 -26.69
N GLY A 393 21.18 -13.83 -27.52
CA GLY A 393 22.00 -13.01 -28.45
C GLY A 393 21.14 -12.27 -29.49
N PHE A 394 20.10 -12.92 -30.04
CA PHE A 394 19.18 -12.28 -30.99
C PHE A 394 18.30 -11.19 -30.34
N VAL A 395 17.84 -11.40 -29.11
CA VAL A 395 17.06 -10.40 -28.38
C VAL A 395 17.92 -9.17 -28.03
N VAL A 396 19.16 -9.38 -27.60
CA VAL A 396 20.09 -8.26 -27.29
C VAL A 396 20.42 -7.45 -28.54
N LEU A 397 20.69 -8.10 -29.68
CA LEU A 397 20.92 -7.39 -30.95
C LEU A 397 19.67 -6.65 -31.45
N GLY A 398 18.47 -7.20 -31.25
CA GLY A 398 17.20 -6.54 -31.56
C GLY A 398 16.96 -5.30 -30.70
N VAL A 399 17.26 -5.36 -29.42
CA VAL A 399 17.15 -4.22 -28.49
C VAL A 399 18.16 -3.12 -28.83
N ILE A 400 19.42 -3.49 -29.16
CA ILE A 400 20.43 -2.52 -29.58
C ILE A 400 20.03 -1.83 -30.91
N ALA A 401 19.48 -2.57 -31.87
CA ALA A 401 18.98 -2.00 -33.11
C ALA A 401 17.80 -1.03 -32.88
N LEU A 402 16.87 -1.36 -31.98
CA LEU A 402 15.77 -0.48 -31.58
C LEU A 402 16.25 0.77 -30.86
N ILE A 403 17.25 0.67 -29.99
CA ILE A 403 17.86 1.81 -29.30
C ILE A 403 18.58 2.72 -30.30
N CYS A 404 19.34 2.16 -31.26
CA CYS A 404 19.99 2.95 -32.32
C CYS A 404 18.96 3.64 -33.23
N LEU A 405 17.85 2.98 -33.56
CA LEU A 405 16.77 3.57 -34.35
C LEU A 405 16.12 4.77 -33.64
N ASN A 406 15.84 4.64 -32.35
CA ASN A 406 15.21 5.70 -31.57
C ASN A 406 16.15 6.86 -31.18
N LEU A 407 17.43 6.57 -30.90
CA LEU A 407 18.38 7.60 -30.46
C LEU A 407 19.09 8.35 -31.61
N ILE A 408 19.18 7.75 -32.80
CA ILE A 408 19.96 8.31 -33.91
C ILE A 408 19.08 8.67 -35.10
N VAL A 409 18.20 7.75 -35.53
CA VAL A 409 17.44 7.92 -36.80
C VAL A 409 16.22 8.83 -36.64
N ILE A 410 15.44 8.65 -35.56
CA ILE A 410 14.23 9.46 -35.33
C ILE A 410 14.55 10.94 -35.04
N PRO A 411 15.57 11.30 -34.22
CA PRO A 411 15.95 12.70 -34.04
C PRO A 411 16.46 13.36 -35.31
N MET A 412 17.12 12.62 -36.23
CA MET A 412 17.56 13.18 -37.53
C MET A 412 16.40 13.46 -38.48
N MET A 413 15.31 12.71 -38.40
CA MET A 413 14.12 12.96 -39.23
C MET A 413 13.26 14.10 -38.70
N ASN A 414 13.19 14.28 -37.36
CA ASN A 414 12.41 15.36 -36.74
C ASN A 414 13.07 16.74 -36.83
N LYS A 415 14.37 16.82 -37.13
CA LYS A 415 15.08 18.12 -37.29
C LYS A 415 14.69 18.90 -38.56
N LYS A 416 13.96 18.27 -39.49
CA LYS A 416 13.48 18.89 -40.74
C LYS A 416 12.06 19.46 -40.68
N GLN A 417 11.31 19.25 -39.58
CA GLN A 417 9.92 19.71 -39.42
C GLN A 417 9.73 20.76 -38.32
N ALA A 418 10.79 21.21 -37.64
CA ALA A 418 10.72 22.08 -36.46
C ALA A 418 11.02 23.57 -36.76
N GLU A 419 10.96 24.01 -37.99
CA GLU A 419 11.25 25.43 -38.32
C GLU A 419 10.00 26.32 -38.50
N GLU A 420 8.77 25.84 -38.32
CA GLU A 420 7.58 26.65 -38.61
C GLU A 420 6.64 26.99 -37.45
N ASP A 421 6.92 26.71 -36.18
CA ASP A 421 6.00 27.12 -35.08
C ASP A 421 6.74 27.58 -33.82
N ASN A 422 7.59 28.61 -33.92
CA ASN A 422 8.24 29.19 -32.76
C ASN A 422 7.81 30.67 -32.57
N THR A 423 6.64 30.87 -31.96
CA THR A 423 6.29 32.17 -31.36
C THR A 423 5.66 31.94 -29.99
N SER A 424 6.52 31.65 -29.00
CA SER A 424 6.18 31.83 -27.59
C SER A 424 6.74 33.19 -27.15
N SER A 425 5.88 34.19 -27.13
CA SER A 425 6.17 35.58 -26.76
C SER A 425 6.37 35.66 -25.25
N ALA A 426 7.59 35.97 -24.83
CA ALA A 426 7.87 36.41 -23.46
C ALA A 426 7.48 37.89 -23.31
N TYR A 427 6.56 38.21 -22.40
CA TYR A 427 6.28 39.60 -22.00
C TYR A 427 7.11 39.93 -20.77
N VAL A 428 7.89 41.02 -20.90
CA VAL A 428 8.54 41.68 -19.77
C VAL A 428 7.63 42.83 -19.35
N GLU A 429 7.01 42.72 -18.20
CA GLU A 429 6.32 43.84 -17.57
C GLU A 429 7.27 44.47 -16.55
N SER A 430 7.76 45.67 -16.90
CA SER A 430 8.53 46.51 -15.99
C SER A 430 7.56 47.48 -15.34
N ASP A 431 7.30 47.30 -14.05
CA ASP A 431 7.08 48.39 -13.12
C ASP A 431 7.07 47.88 -11.67
N VAL A 432 7.83 48.61 -10.89
CA VAL A 432 7.79 48.83 -9.44
C VAL A 432 9.08 48.47 -8.67
N GLU A 433 9.60 49.53 -8.12
CA GLU A 433 10.68 49.76 -7.17
C GLU A 433 11.19 48.62 -6.27
N SER A 434 12.50 48.39 -6.41
CA SER A 434 13.49 48.31 -5.33
C SER A 434 13.25 47.46 -4.11
N THR A 435 13.65 46.17 -4.20
CA THR A 435 14.57 45.52 -3.25
C THR A 435 15.17 44.30 -3.96
N GLY A 436 16.49 44.15 -3.97
CA GLY A 436 17.32 43.26 -4.77
C GLY A 436 16.95 41.80 -4.81
N SER A 437 16.02 41.43 -5.68
CA SER A 437 15.78 40.07 -6.15
C SER A 437 15.89 40.11 -7.69
N GLU A 438 16.55 39.10 -8.27
CA GLU A 438 16.62 38.91 -9.71
C GLU A 438 15.20 38.92 -10.33
N PRO A 439 15.02 39.44 -11.54
CA PRO A 439 13.70 39.47 -12.19
C PRO A 439 13.19 38.05 -12.42
N THR A 440 12.09 37.70 -11.78
CA THR A 440 11.41 36.40 -11.96
C THR A 440 10.76 36.41 -13.35
N VAL A 441 11.24 35.57 -14.25
CA VAL A 441 10.61 35.38 -15.56
C VAL A 441 9.29 34.61 -15.38
N LEU A 442 8.19 35.22 -15.82
CA LEU A 442 6.86 34.64 -15.77
C LEU A 442 6.48 34.01 -17.12
N TYR A 443 5.84 32.85 -17.06
CA TYR A 443 5.40 32.09 -18.23
C TYR A 443 3.88 31.91 -18.23
N ARG A 444 3.27 31.98 -19.41
CA ARG A 444 1.82 31.79 -19.56
C ARG A 444 1.48 30.31 -19.56
N VAL A 445 0.57 29.90 -18.66
CA VAL A 445 0.12 28.51 -18.50
C VAL A 445 -0.62 28.03 -19.75
N PRO A 446 -0.22 26.90 -20.35
CA PRO A 446 -0.88 26.33 -21.51
C PRO A 446 -2.23 25.70 -21.14
N ASN A 447 -3.16 25.65 -22.10
CA ASN A 447 -4.36 24.83 -21.94
C ASN A 447 -4.02 23.37 -22.26
N LEU A 448 -4.08 22.52 -21.24
CA LEU A 448 -3.79 21.09 -21.33
C LEU A 448 -5.06 20.24 -21.43
N VAL A 449 -6.24 20.80 -21.09
CA VAL A 449 -7.51 20.09 -21.11
C VAL A 449 -7.80 19.54 -22.50
N ASN A 450 -8.30 18.33 -22.58
CA ASN A 450 -8.61 17.54 -23.78
C ASN A 450 -7.39 17.12 -24.63
N LYS A 451 -6.15 17.36 -24.17
CA LYS A 451 -4.95 16.79 -24.81
C LYS A 451 -4.72 15.37 -24.31
N LYS A 452 -4.09 14.53 -25.13
CA LYS A 452 -3.64 13.22 -24.67
C LYS A 452 -2.47 13.39 -23.69
N TRP A 453 -2.54 12.74 -22.53
CA TRP A 453 -1.48 12.79 -21.52
C TRP A 453 -0.12 12.40 -22.13
N SER A 454 -0.06 11.32 -22.91
CA SER A 454 1.16 10.89 -23.60
C SER A 454 1.78 11.92 -24.57
N SER A 455 1.05 12.95 -24.95
CA SER A 455 1.56 14.04 -25.78
C SER A 455 2.01 15.27 -24.98
N VAL A 456 1.74 15.28 -23.69
CA VAL A 456 2.09 16.36 -22.75
C VAL A 456 3.23 15.94 -21.84
N ASP A 457 3.19 14.72 -21.35
CA ASP A 457 4.19 14.14 -20.46
C ASP A 457 5.57 14.08 -21.13
N GLY A 458 6.59 14.65 -20.46
CA GLY A 458 7.96 14.69 -20.96
C GLY A 458 8.18 15.51 -22.25
N ASN A 459 7.18 16.26 -22.72
CA ASN A 459 7.29 17.03 -23.97
C ASN A 459 8.02 18.37 -23.74
N GLU A 460 9.12 18.57 -24.46
CA GLU A 460 9.96 19.78 -24.39
C GLU A 460 9.18 21.10 -24.58
N LYS A 461 8.04 21.07 -25.29
CA LYS A 461 7.16 22.26 -25.47
C LYS A 461 6.67 22.82 -24.12
N TYR A 462 6.61 22.00 -23.09
CA TYR A 462 6.13 22.37 -21.76
C TYR A 462 7.25 22.46 -20.72
N SER A 463 8.51 22.48 -21.13
CA SER A 463 9.71 22.49 -20.27
C SER A 463 9.80 23.67 -19.29
N ASN A 464 8.99 24.73 -19.50
CA ASN A 464 8.87 25.83 -18.56
C ASN A 464 7.95 25.54 -17.36
N PHE A 465 7.28 24.41 -17.36
CA PHE A 465 6.33 23.98 -16.32
C PHE A 465 6.66 22.58 -15.85
N TYR A 466 6.39 22.29 -14.59
CA TYR A 466 6.41 20.93 -14.08
C TYR A 466 5.00 20.33 -14.15
N ILE A 467 4.71 19.61 -15.25
CA ILE A 467 3.39 19.02 -15.46
C ILE A 467 3.43 17.57 -14.94
N ARG A 468 2.53 17.23 -14.01
CA ARG A 468 2.45 15.89 -13.42
C ARG A 468 1.03 15.34 -13.46
N LEU A 469 0.94 14.03 -13.58
CA LEU A 469 -0.31 13.31 -13.38
C LEU A 469 -0.68 13.39 -11.89
N LYS A 470 -1.83 13.97 -11.59
CA LYS A 470 -2.35 14.07 -10.22
C LYS A 470 -3.25 12.90 -9.89
N GLU A 471 -4.11 12.53 -10.83
CA GLU A 471 -5.14 11.51 -10.64
C GLU A 471 -5.64 11.01 -12.00
N GLU A 472 -6.00 9.73 -12.06
CA GLU A 472 -6.76 9.17 -13.17
C GLU A 472 -8.16 8.78 -12.69
N VAL A 473 -9.19 9.23 -13.39
CA VAL A 473 -10.59 9.00 -13.04
C VAL A 473 -11.37 8.50 -14.25
N TYR A 474 -12.41 7.69 -14.03
CA TYR A 474 -13.35 7.38 -15.08
C TYR A 474 -14.20 8.60 -15.43
N ASP A 475 -14.31 8.89 -16.71
CA ASP A 475 -15.11 10.01 -17.22
C ASP A 475 -15.80 9.62 -18.52
N GLU A 476 -17.09 9.93 -18.65
CA GLU A 476 -17.88 9.55 -19.84
C GLU A 476 -17.74 10.57 -20.99
N ASN A 477 -17.23 11.77 -20.70
CA ASN A 477 -17.11 12.86 -21.66
C ASN A 477 -15.73 12.93 -22.31
N TYR A 478 -14.73 12.31 -21.68
CA TYR A 478 -13.35 12.31 -22.16
C TYR A 478 -12.90 10.89 -22.49
N GLU A 479 -12.30 10.71 -23.66
CA GLU A 479 -11.67 9.45 -24.05
C GLU A 479 -10.55 9.08 -23.09
N GLU A 480 -10.22 7.80 -22.99
CA GLU A 480 -9.11 7.29 -22.22
C GLU A 480 -7.78 7.97 -22.60
N GLY A 481 -6.99 8.33 -21.58
CA GLY A 481 -5.72 9.02 -21.73
C GLY A 481 -5.83 10.51 -22.02
N ARG A 482 -7.03 11.13 -22.02
CA ARG A 482 -7.18 12.59 -22.18
C ARG A 482 -7.21 13.30 -20.85
N ILE A 483 -6.61 14.49 -20.80
CA ILE A 483 -6.61 15.36 -19.61
C ILE A 483 -8.00 15.99 -19.45
N ILE A 484 -8.61 15.77 -18.29
CA ILE A 484 -9.92 16.30 -17.91
C ILE A 484 -9.79 17.71 -17.32
N SER A 485 -8.79 17.91 -16.46
CA SER A 485 -8.58 19.17 -15.76
C SER A 485 -7.10 19.40 -15.43
N GLN A 486 -6.75 20.64 -15.12
CA GLN A 486 -5.42 21.07 -14.66
C GLN A 486 -5.55 21.96 -13.41
N THR A 487 -4.57 21.87 -12.50
CA THR A 487 -4.62 22.57 -11.19
C THR A 487 -4.35 24.07 -11.29
N VAL A 488 -3.65 24.51 -12.34
CA VAL A 488 -3.36 25.93 -12.59
C VAL A 488 -4.15 26.37 -13.82
N GLU A 489 -4.85 27.48 -13.71
CA GLU A 489 -5.74 27.97 -14.76
C GLU A 489 -4.97 28.29 -16.06
N ALA A 490 -5.49 27.79 -17.19
CA ALA A 490 -4.91 28.07 -18.50
C ALA A 490 -4.95 29.58 -18.82
N GLY A 491 -3.81 30.11 -19.27
CA GLY A 491 -3.66 31.51 -19.59
C GLY A 491 -3.18 32.40 -18.44
N SER A 492 -3.15 31.91 -17.19
CA SER A 492 -2.51 32.60 -16.07
C SER A 492 -0.99 32.69 -16.26
N THR A 493 -0.32 33.60 -15.57
CA THR A 493 1.13 33.77 -15.61
C THR A 493 1.75 33.30 -14.31
N VAL A 494 2.74 32.42 -14.40
CA VAL A 494 3.39 31.80 -13.24
C VAL A 494 4.91 31.74 -13.43
N PRO A 495 5.70 31.64 -12.35
CA PRO A 495 7.14 31.44 -12.44
C PRO A 495 7.51 30.17 -13.21
N GLN A 496 8.73 30.12 -13.75
CA GLN A 496 9.27 28.91 -14.36
C GLN A 496 9.25 27.74 -13.36
N ASN A 497 9.01 26.52 -13.86
CA ASN A 497 8.91 25.28 -13.08
C ASN A 497 7.73 25.25 -12.09
N THR A 498 6.70 26.08 -12.27
CA THR A 498 5.47 25.97 -11.46
C THR A 498 4.82 24.59 -11.70
N PRO A 499 4.51 23.84 -10.64
CA PRO A 499 3.87 22.54 -10.77
C PRO A 499 2.42 22.66 -11.24
N ILE A 500 2.08 21.91 -12.30
CA ILE A 500 0.73 21.82 -12.85
C ILE A 500 0.28 20.35 -12.77
N GLY A 501 -0.56 20.04 -11.80
CA GLY A 501 -1.19 18.72 -11.71
C GLY A 501 -2.29 18.58 -12.76
N VAL A 502 -2.38 17.44 -13.42
CA VAL A 502 -3.45 17.13 -14.37
C VAL A 502 -4.23 15.89 -13.93
N VAL A 503 -5.55 15.90 -14.20
CA VAL A 503 -6.41 14.75 -14.03
C VAL A 503 -6.67 14.14 -15.39
N VAL A 504 -6.45 12.84 -15.55
CA VAL A 504 -6.55 12.12 -16.82
C VAL A 504 -7.73 11.15 -16.81
N SER A 505 -8.42 11.03 -17.93
CA SER A 505 -9.54 10.11 -18.10
C SER A 505 -9.07 8.67 -18.30
N LYS A 506 -9.66 7.74 -17.56
CA LYS A 506 -9.64 6.29 -17.82
C LYS A 506 -10.71 5.84 -18.84
N GLY A 507 -11.36 6.80 -19.49
CA GLY A 507 -12.50 6.54 -20.35
C GLY A 507 -13.78 6.22 -19.57
N SER A 508 -14.81 5.72 -20.25
CA SER A 508 -16.07 5.34 -19.61
C SER A 508 -15.85 4.14 -18.66
N LYS A 509 -16.48 4.22 -17.49
CA LYS A 509 -16.56 3.10 -16.55
C LYS A 509 -17.40 1.94 -17.09
N MET A 510 -18.28 2.24 -18.07
CA MET A 510 -19.18 1.27 -18.67
C MET A 510 -18.58 0.69 -19.96
N ARG A 511 -18.72 -0.61 -20.15
CA ARG A 511 -18.33 -1.36 -21.34
C ARG A 511 -19.56 -2.00 -21.97
N THR A 512 -19.61 -2.04 -23.29
CA THR A 512 -20.68 -2.74 -24.02
C THR A 512 -20.34 -4.20 -24.15
N VAL A 513 -21.26 -5.08 -23.77
CA VAL A 513 -21.10 -6.54 -23.90
C VAL A 513 -21.09 -6.90 -25.38
N PRO A 514 -20.01 -7.51 -25.91
CA PRO A 514 -19.94 -7.95 -27.30
C PRO A 514 -20.89 -9.13 -27.54
N ASP A 515 -21.29 -9.34 -28.81
CA ASP A 515 -22.03 -10.53 -29.21
C ASP A 515 -21.08 -11.71 -29.36
N ILE A 516 -21.12 -12.61 -28.39
CA ILE A 516 -20.27 -13.81 -28.33
C ILE A 516 -21.07 -15.10 -28.49
N ILE A 517 -22.38 -15.01 -28.81
CA ILE A 517 -23.23 -16.18 -29.06
C ILE A 517 -22.74 -16.90 -30.32
N GLY A 518 -22.70 -18.21 -30.28
CA GLY A 518 -22.22 -19.06 -31.39
C GLY A 518 -20.70 -19.12 -31.55
N LYS A 519 -19.92 -18.37 -30.75
CA LYS A 519 -18.45 -18.43 -30.73
C LYS A 519 -17.94 -19.50 -29.78
N THR A 520 -16.72 -19.96 -30.01
CA THR A 520 -16.05 -20.83 -29.05
C THR A 520 -15.67 -20.04 -27.79
N VAL A 521 -15.51 -20.74 -26.66
CA VAL A 521 -15.08 -20.15 -25.39
C VAL A 521 -13.79 -19.34 -25.52
N SER A 522 -12.83 -19.83 -26.32
CA SER A 522 -11.55 -19.15 -26.56
C SER A 522 -11.69 -17.84 -27.36
N GLU A 523 -12.55 -17.81 -28.36
CA GLU A 523 -12.84 -16.60 -29.16
C GLU A 523 -13.59 -15.57 -28.31
N ALA A 524 -14.57 -16.02 -27.53
CA ALA A 524 -15.33 -15.19 -26.62
C ALA A 524 -14.47 -14.54 -25.54
N SER A 525 -13.54 -15.30 -24.94
CA SER A 525 -12.61 -14.76 -23.94
C SER A 525 -11.78 -13.60 -24.50
N LYS A 526 -11.21 -13.76 -25.71
CA LYS A 526 -10.42 -12.71 -26.36
C LYS A 526 -11.25 -11.46 -26.69
N GLU A 527 -12.49 -11.67 -27.10
CA GLU A 527 -13.39 -10.57 -27.47
C GLU A 527 -13.87 -9.81 -26.24
N LEU A 528 -14.19 -10.52 -25.14
CA LEU A 528 -14.50 -9.92 -23.84
C LEU A 528 -13.31 -9.13 -23.28
N GLU A 529 -12.10 -9.70 -23.32
CA GLU A 529 -10.87 -9.01 -22.91
C GLU A 529 -10.63 -7.74 -23.73
N SER A 530 -10.83 -7.81 -25.06
CA SER A 530 -10.72 -6.64 -25.94
C SER A 530 -11.77 -5.56 -25.63
N ALA A 531 -12.92 -5.96 -25.12
CA ALA A 531 -13.98 -5.06 -24.67
C ALA A 531 -13.78 -4.56 -23.21
N GLY A 532 -12.69 -4.99 -22.53
CA GLY A 532 -12.43 -4.65 -21.13
C GLY A 532 -13.34 -5.37 -20.13
N LEU A 533 -13.79 -6.57 -20.49
CA LEU A 533 -14.62 -7.48 -19.70
C LEU A 533 -13.89 -8.81 -19.51
N ALA A 534 -14.38 -9.69 -18.63
CA ALA A 534 -13.80 -10.99 -18.39
C ALA A 534 -14.83 -12.12 -18.64
N LEU A 535 -14.34 -13.29 -19.05
CA LEU A 535 -15.17 -14.49 -19.09
C LEU A 535 -15.34 -15.03 -17.67
N GLY A 536 -16.58 -15.29 -17.26
CA GLY A 536 -16.94 -15.83 -15.95
C GLY A 536 -17.19 -17.35 -15.98
N ASP A 537 -18.15 -17.80 -15.16
CA ASP A 537 -18.51 -19.20 -15.03
C ASP A 537 -19.12 -19.74 -16.34
N GLN A 538 -18.78 -21.00 -16.66
CA GLN A 538 -19.27 -21.72 -17.82
C GLN A 538 -20.21 -22.84 -17.34
N ALA A 539 -21.48 -22.71 -17.64
CA ALA A 539 -22.45 -23.78 -17.48
C ALA A 539 -22.56 -24.55 -18.80
N GLU A 540 -22.88 -25.82 -18.75
CA GLU A 540 -23.04 -26.68 -19.92
C GLU A 540 -24.50 -27.08 -20.08
N GLU A 541 -24.99 -27.12 -21.35
CA GLU A 541 -26.37 -27.48 -21.69
C GLU A 541 -26.41 -28.16 -23.07
N TYR A 542 -27.26 -29.16 -23.26
CA TYR A 542 -27.48 -29.76 -24.58
C TYR A 542 -28.21 -28.80 -25.52
N SER A 543 -27.85 -28.81 -26.80
CA SER A 543 -28.50 -27.96 -27.80
C SER A 543 -28.44 -28.64 -29.17
N ASP A 544 -29.60 -28.75 -29.82
CA ASP A 544 -29.71 -29.25 -31.18
C ASP A 544 -29.31 -28.20 -32.22
N ASP A 545 -29.34 -26.91 -31.86
CA ASP A 545 -29.09 -25.79 -32.76
C ASP A 545 -27.65 -25.25 -32.72
N VAL A 546 -26.90 -25.53 -31.64
CA VAL A 546 -25.55 -24.98 -31.42
C VAL A 546 -24.55 -26.14 -31.30
N GLU A 547 -23.49 -26.10 -32.10
CA GLU A 547 -22.41 -27.09 -32.08
C GLU A 547 -21.73 -27.17 -30.70
N SER A 548 -21.29 -28.36 -30.31
CA SER A 548 -20.56 -28.59 -29.07
C SER A 548 -19.34 -27.66 -28.92
N GLY A 549 -19.14 -27.10 -27.73
CA GLY A 549 -18.08 -26.16 -27.38
C GLY A 549 -18.33 -24.69 -27.77
N LYS A 550 -19.49 -24.38 -28.33
CA LYS A 550 -19.90 -23.01 -28.65
C LYS A 550 -20.88 -22.45 -27.62
N ILE A 551 -20.89 -21.13 -27.45
CA ILE A 551 -21.76 -20.44 -26.51
C ILE A 551 -23.20 -20.39 -27.03
N ILE A 552 -24.13 -20.91 -26.25
CA ILE A 552 -25.58 -20.86 -26.54
C ILE A 552 -26.15 -19.50 -26.16
N ARG A 553 -25.81 -19.00 -24.97
CA ARG A 553 -26.32 -17.75 -24.43
C ARG A 553 -25.44 -17.21 -23.31
N LEU A 554 -25.60 -15.94 -23.03
CA LEU A 554 -25.07 -15.32 -21.83
C LEU A 554 -26.06 -15.51 -20.66
N ASN A 555 -25.55 -15.64 -19.44
CA ASN A 555 -26.39 -15.87 -18.27
C ASN A 555 -26.69 -14.55 -17.56
N GLY A 556 -27.95 -14.06 -17.70
CA GLY A 556 -28.44 -12.86 -17.02
C GLY A 556 -28.01 -11.52 -17.62
N ILE A 557 -27.35 -11.53 -18.79
CA ILE A 557 -26.87 -10.33 -19.50
C ILE A 557 -27.12 -10.52 -20.97
N GLU A 558 -27.44 -9.43 -21.71
CA GLU A 558 -27.68 -9.48 -23.16
C GLU A 558 -26.51 -8.82 -23.93
N PRO A 559 -26.19 -9.31 -25.16
CA PRO A 559 -25.30 -8.61 -26.06
C PRO A 559 -25.76 -7.16 -26.29
N GLY A 560 -24.82 -6.21 -26.30
CA GLY A 560 -25.12 -4.78 -26.44
C GLY A 560 -25.45 -4.06 -25.12
N GLN A 561 -25.67 -4.76 -24.03
CA GLN A 561 -25.90 -4.17 -22.72
C GLN A 561 -24.60 -3.48 -22.21
N LYS A 562 -24.75 -2.32 -21.54
CA LYS A 562 -23.65 -1.63 -20.90
C LYS A 562 -23.50 -2.08 -19.46
N ILE A 563 -22.33 -2.55 -19.10
CA ILE A 563 -21.96 -3.02 -17.74
C ILE A 563 -20.63 -2.43 -17.31
N GLN A 564 -20.30 -2.54 -16.05
CA GLN A 564 -19.07 -1.99 -15.50
C GLN A 564 -17.82 -2.69 -16.11
N ALA A 565 -16.78 -1.93 -16.43
CA ALA A 565 -15.48 -2.45 -16.86
C ALA A 565 -14.94 -3.50 -15.85
N GLY A 566 -14.37 -4.58 -16.37
CA GLY A 566 -13.87 -5.69 -15.56
C GLY A 566 -14.94 -6.66 -15.05
N SER A 567 -16.24 -6.46 -15.39
CA SER A 567 -17.29 -7.41 -15.03
C SER A 567 -17.08 -8.76 -15.70
N MET A 568 -17.42 -9.84 -14.99
CA MET A 568 -17.40 -11.20 -15.51
C MET A 568 -18.71 -11.53 -16.20
N ILE A 569 -18.63 -12.15 -17.37
CA ILE A 569 -19.76 -12.59 -18.18
C ILE A 569 -19.87 -14.11 -18.08
N ASN A 570 -20.89 -14.60 -17.40
CA ASN A 570 -21.17 -16.02 -17.30
C ASN A 570 -21.88 -16.48 -18.57
N VAL A 571 -21.48 -17.64 -19.08
CA VAL A 571 -21.97 -18.18 -20.35
C VAL A 571 -22.49 -19.60 -20.19
N VAL A 572 -23.35 -20.01 -21.12
CA VAL A 572 -23.80 -21.39 -21.27
C VAL A 572 -23.22 -21.93 -22.57
N VAL A 573 -22.51 -23.07 -22.47
CA VAL A 573 -21.79 -23.71 -23.57
C VAL A 573 -22.54 -24.96 -24.00
N SER A 574 -22.64 -25.19 -25.29
CA SER A 574 -23.32 -26.36 -25.87
C SER A 574 -22.50 -27.64 -25.68
N LEU A 575 -23.16 -28.69 -25.26
CA LEU A 575 -22.64 -30.07 -25.31
C LEU A 575 -22.91 -30.75 -26.67
N GLY A 576 -23.66 -30.11 -27.56
CA GLY A 576 -24.22 -30.71 -28.75
C GLY A 576 -25.61 -31.30 -28.52
N PRO A 577 -26.19 -32.08 -29.49
CA PRO A 577 -27.48 -32.70 -29.28
C PRO A 577 -27.45 -33.75 -28.17
N GLU A 578 -28.57 -33.94 -27.48
CA GLU A 578 -28.74 -35.00 -26.49
C GLU A 578 -28.95 -36.31 -27.25
N ASP A 579 -28.08 -37.34 -27.07
CA ASP A 579 -28.15 -38.66 -27.73
C ASP A 579 -29.40 -39.47 -27.35
#